data_d4986399a4ce8f0613abd4c25fd0b3ba
#
_entry.id   d4986399a4ce8f0613abd4c25fd0b3ba
#
_cell.length_a   1.000
_cell.length_b   1.000
_cell.length_c   1.000
_cell.angle_alpha   90.00
_cell.angle_beta   90.00
_cell.angle_gamma   90.00
#
_symmetry.space_group_name_H-M   'P 1'
#
loop_
_entity.id
_entity.type
_entity.pdbx_description
1 polymer ?
#
loop_
_entity_poly.entity_id
_entity_poly.type
_entity_poly.pdbx_seq_one_letter_code
_entity_poly.pdbx_strand_id
1 'polypeptide(L)'
;MVLLDSLGKRVNFLNAVIPELGLKEIRAVHMRAEDGGRAPEFREKFDCAAARAVAPMNILLEYCMPFVKKNGHFIAMKGNAEEESYENALQELGGKVELEDVFTLPESDFARRIICVKKNHFLSTRYPRKAGIPRKSPL
;
A
#
# COMPACT_ATOMS: atom_id res chain seq x y z
N MET A 1 -2.01 -9.78 11.25
CA MET A 1 -1.53 -8.64 10.41
C MET A 1 -0.14 -8.92 9.86
N VAL A 2 0.20 -8.41 8.66
CA VAL A 2 1.56 -8.52 8.08
C VAL A 2 2.11 -7.13 7.87
N LEU A 3 3.32 -6.88 8.36
CA LEU A 3 4.11 -5.68 8.11
C LEU A 3 5.17 -6.04 7.06
N LEU A 4 5.16 -5.37 5.92
CA LEU A 4 6.08 -5.67 4.83
C LEU A 4 7.00 -4.46 4.58
N ASP A 5 8.31 -4.68 4.59
CA ASP A 5 9.31 -3.66 4.26
C ASP A 5 10.48 -4.28 3.47
N SER A 6 10.99 -3.50 2.53
CA SER A 6 12.14 -3.91 1.71
C SER A 6 13.50 -3.66 2.39
N LEU A 7 13.53 -3.03 3.56
CA LEU A 7 14.75 -2.75 4.31
C LEU A 7 14.88 -3.69 5.50
N GLY A 8 15.85 -4.60 5.46
CA GLY A 8 16.09 -5.59 6.51
C GLY A 8 16.24 -4.97 7.91
N LYS A 9 16.91 -3.80 8.03
CA LYS A 9 17.06 -3.10 9.32
C LYS A 9 15.71 -2.73 9.95
N ARG A 10 14.72 -2.29 9.14
CA ARG A 10 13.37 -1.97 9.63
C ARG A 10 12.62 -3.24 10.06
N VAL A 11 12.74 -4.30 9.28
CA VAL A 11 12.12 -5.60 9.62
C VAL A 11 12.69 -6.15 10.92
N ASN A 12 14.01 -6.07 11.11
CA ASN A 12 14.65 -6.49 12.36
C ASN A 12 14.15 -5.67 13.56
N PHE A 13 14.01 -4.36 13.40
CA PHE A 13 13.42 -3.49 14.42
C PHE A 13 11.97 -3.90 14.74
N LEU A 14 11.13 -4.11 13.73
CA LEU A 14 9.75 -4.53 13.92
C LEU A 14 9.67 -5.88 14.64
N ASN A 15 10.52 -6.84 14.28
CA ASN A 15 10.59 -8.15 14.94
C ASN A 15 11.06 -8.08 16.39
N ALA A 16 11.84 -7.07 16.76
CA ALA A 16 12.21 -6.80 18.15
C ALA A 16 11.04 -6.15 18.92
N VAL A 17 10.34 -5.19 18.32
CA VAL A 17 9.26 -4.43 18.98
C VAL A 17 7.98 -5.27 19.16
N ILE A 18 7.63 -6.15 18.23
CA ILE A 18 6.41 -6.96 18.28
C ILE A 18 6.31 -7.73 19.63
N PRO A 19 7.29 -8.52 20.06
CA PRO A 19 7.23 -9.21 21.34
C PRO A 19 7.31 -8.28 22.54
N GLU A 20 8.11 -7.21 22.50
CA GLU A 20 8.22 -6.23 23.58
C GLU A 20 6.87 -5.56 23.90
N LEU A 21 6.05 -5.32 22.87
CA LEU A 21 4.71 -4.76 23.05
C LEU A 21 3.63 -5.85 23.28
N GLY A 22 4.01 -7.14 23.39
CA GLY A 22 3.07 -8.23 23.55
C GLY A 22 2.07 -8.39 22.41
N LEU A 23 2.38 -7.93 21.21
CA LEU A 23 1.49 -7.98 20.06
C LEU A 23 1.34 -9.43 19.55
N LYS A 24 0.10 -9.85 19.32
CA LYS A 24 -0.24 -11.18 18.81
C LYS A 24 -0.72 -11.11 17.37
N GLU A 25 -0.56 -12.19 16.62
CA GLU A 25 -1.02 -12.34 15.24
C GLU A 25 -0.49 -11.27 14.27
N ILE A 26 0.72 -10.77 14.56
CA ILE A 26 1.42 -9.82 13.70
C ILE A 26 2.83 -10.35 13.40
N ARG A 27 3.26 -10.19 12.17
CA ARG A 27 4.62 -10.56 11.73
C ARG A 27 5.18 -9.52 10.77
N ALA A 28 6.50 -9.30 10.81
CA ALA A 28 7.21 -8.50 9.85
C ALA A 28 7.92 -9.37 8.81
N VAL A 29 7.84 -8.98 7.54
CA VAL A 29 8.39 -9.72 6.40
C VAL A 29 9.33 -8.81 5.61
N HIS A 30 10.58 -9.27 5.40
CA HIS A 30 11.55 -8.61 4.56
C HIS A 30 11.33 -8.98 3.09
N MET A 31 10.65 -8.12 2.34
CA MET A 31 10.32 -8.37 0.94
C MET A 31 9.99 -7.06 0.24
N ARG A 32 10.24 -6.97 -1.07
CA ARG A 32 9.74 -5.88 -1.89
C ARG A 32 8.23 -6.05 -2.13
N ALA A 33 7.50 -4.95 -2.26
CA ALA A 33 6.07 -4.98 -2.52
C ALA A 33 5.73 -5.71 -3.81
N GLU A 34 6.53 -5.53 -4.86
CA GLU A 34 6.33 -6.16 -6.16
C GLU A 34 6.49 -7.70 -6.09
N ASP A 35 7.44 -8.17 -5.27
CA ASP A 35 7.66 -9.62 -5.08
C ASP A 35 6.53 -10.20 -4.22
N GLY A 36 6.18 -9.52 -3.13
CA GLY A 36 5.07 -9.91 -2.24
C GLY A 36 3.72 -9.94 -2.95
N GLY A 37 3.43 -8.94 -3.80
CA GLY A 37 2.21 -8.89 -4.59
C GLY A 37 2.08 -9.99 -5.64
N ARG A 38 3.17 -10.71 -5.94
CA ARG A 38 3.20 -11.91 -6.81
C ARG A 38 3.17 -13.21 -6.02
N ALA A 39 3.59 -13.18 -4.76
CA ALA A 39 3.67 -14.37 -3.92
C ALA A 39 2.26 -14.92 -3.60
N PRO A 40 1.98 -16.21 -3.85
CA PRO A 40 0.65 -16.79 -3.64
C PRO A 40 0.13 -16.67 -2.21
N GLU A 41 1.03 -16.57 -1.24
CA GLU A 41 0.68 -16.43 0.18
C GLU A 41 0.15 -15.04 0.54
N PHE A 42 0.45 -14.01 -0.26
CA PHE A 42 0.04 -12.63 0.00
C PHE A 42 -0.91 -12.07 -1.05
N ARG A 43 -0.80 -12.54 -2.30
CA ARG A 43 -1.61 -12.02 -3.40
C ARG A 43 -3.11 -12.20 -3.13
N GLU A 44 -3.84 -11.07 -3.11
CA GLU A 44 -5.29 -11.02 -2.93
C GLU A 44 -5.78 -11.77 -1.67
N LYS A 45 -5.01 -11.66 -0.57
CA LYS A 45 -5.30 -12.34 0.70
C LYS A 45 -5.80 -11.42 1.81
N PHE A 46 -5.67 -10.10 1.65
CA PHE A 46 -5.98 -9.15 2.71
C PHE A 46 -7.26 -8.38 2.41
N ASP A 47 -8.07 -8.15 3.43
CA ASP A 47 -9.27 -7.31 3.33
C ASP A 47 -8.89 -5.84 3.18
N CYS A 48 -7.76 -5.45 3.77
CA CYS A 48 -7.23 -4.11 3.70
C CYS A 48 -5.70 -4.12 3.57
N ALA A 49 -5.16 -3.23 2.75
CA ALA A 49 -3.76 -2.85 2.75
C ALA A 49 -3.66 -1.35 3.10
N ALA A 50 -2.63 -0.96 3.85
CA ALA A 50 -2.38 0.44 4.16
C ALA A 50 -0.92 0.80 3.92
N ALA A 51 -0.67 2.02 3.44
CA ALA A 51 0.68 2.52 3.24
C ALA A 51 0.78 4.01 3.55
N ARG A 52 1.95 4.42 4.09
CA ARG A 52 2.28 5.80 4.42
C ARG A 52 3.68 6.14 3.91
N ALA A 53 3.82 7.28 3.22
CA ALA A 53 5.11 7.87 2.81
C ALA A 53 6.04 6.90 2.05
N VAL A 54 5.47 6.06 1.16
CA VAL A 54 6.24 5.05 0.40
C VAL A 54 6.58 5.56 -1.00
N ALA A 55 5.58 6.09 -1.74
CA ALA A 55 5.72 6.49 -3.14
C ALA A 55 4.57 7.44 -3.57
N PRO A 56 4.65 8.07 -4.76
CA PRO A 56 3.52 8.69 -5.44
C PRO A 56 2.34 7.71 -5.60
N MET A 57 1.12 8.26 -5.72
CA MET A 57 -0.12 7.47 -5.65
C MET A 57 -0.23 6.42 -6.76
N ASN A 58 0.15 6.75 -7.99
CA ASN A 58 0.14 5.83 -9.13
C ASN A 58 1.06 4.62 -8.93
N ILE A 59 2.25 4.81 -8.33
CA ILE A 59 3.17 3.73 -7.97
C ILE A 59 2.63 2.94 -6.78
N LEU A 60 2.10 3.66 -5.79
CA LEU A 60 1.61 3.08 -4.55
C LEU A 60 0.42 2.15 -4.77
N LEU A 61 -0.46 2.49 -5.70
CA LEU A 61 -1.54 1.63 -6.15
C LEU A 61 -1.02 0.30 -6.68
N GLU A 62 0.00 0.32 -7.56
CA GLU A 62 0.58 -0.91 -8.10
C GLU A 62 1.29 -1.75 -7.03
N TYR A 63 1.86 -1.11 -6.00
CA TYR A 63 2.47 -1.83 -4.88
C TYR A 63 1.44 -2.49 -3.96
N CYS A 64 0.29 -1.86 -3.71
CA CYS A 64 -0.62 -2.25 -2.64
C CYS A 64 -1.86 -3.02 -3.13
N MET A 65 -2.43 -2.68 -4.28
CA MET A 65 -3.63 -3.35 -4.81
C MET A 65 -3.47 -4.86 -5.02
N PRO A 66 -2.26 -5.40 -5.36
CA PRO A 66 -2.07 -6.84 -5.48
C PRO A 66 -2.30 -7.64 -4.20
N PHE A 67 -2.16 -7.04 -3.03
CA PHE A 67 -2.41 -7.71 -1.75
C PHE A 67 -3.89 -7.77 -1.39
N VAL A 68 -4.68 -6.81 -1.89
CA VAL A 68 -6.08 -6.63 -1.51
C VAL A 68 -6.99 -7.62 -2.23
N LYS A 69 -7.90 -8.26 -1.50
CA LYS A 69 -8.97 -9.09 -2.06
C LYS A 69 -9.91 -8.27 -2.95
N LYS A 70 -10.62 -8.92 -3.85
CA LYS A 70 -11.78 -8.32 -4.50
C LYS A 70 -12.77 -7.80 -3.44
N ASN A 71 -13.29 -6.60 -3.62
CA ASN A 71 -14.13 -5.83 -2.69
C ASN A 71 -13.44 -5.38 -1.40
N GLY A 72 -12.15 -5.62 -1.25
CA GLY A 72 -11.35 -5.05 -0.17
C GLY A 72 -10.85 -3.64 -0.48
N HIS A 73 -10.08 -3.04 0.44
CA HIS A 73 -9.70 -1.64 0.39
C HIS A 73 -8.18 -1.45 0.48
N PHE A 74 -7.70 -0.45 -0.22
CA PHE A 74 -6.38 0.09 -0.02
C PHE A 74 -6.49 1.49 0.59
N ILE A 75 -5.75 1.76 1.66
CA ILE A 75 -5.74 3.04 2.38
C ILE A 75 -4.37 3.69 2.18
N ALA A 76 -4.33 4.80 1.45
CA ALA A 76 -3.13 5.62 1.29
C ALA A 76 -3.16 6.78 2.28
N MET A 77 -2.11 6.88 3.11
CA MET A 77 -1.90 8.00 4.01
C MET A 77 -0.84 8.92 3.40
N LYS A 78 -1.28 10.07 2.90
CA LYS A 78 -0.44 11.05 2.20
C LYS A 78 -0.18 12.27 3.07
N GLY A 79 0.94 12.95 2.81
CA GLY A 79 1.20 14.29 3.32
C GLY A 79 0.41 15.36 2.55
N ASN A 80 0.84 16.62 2.69
CA ASN A 80 0.38 17.69 1.82
C ASN A 80 0.98 17.44 0.43
N ALA A 81 0.23 16.77 -0.43
CA ALA A 81 0.68 16.40 -1.75
C ALA A 81 0.06 17.31 -2.80
N GLU A 82 0.87 17.71 -3.75
CA GLU A 82 0.42 18.21 -5.05
C GLU A 82 -0.57 17.21 -5.66
N GLU A 83 -1.48 17.66 -6.49
CA GLU A 83 -2.39 16.80 -7.23
C GLU A 83 -1.58 15.84 -8.11
N GLU A 84 -1.52 14.59 -7.69
CA GLU A 84 -0.91 13.52 -8.46
C GLU A 84 -2.00 12.90 -9.35
N SER A 85 -1.76 12.84 -10.65
CA SER A 85 -2.62 12.07 -11.55
C SER A 85 -2.40 10.58 -11.32
N TYR A 86 -3.46 9.84 -11.02
CA TYR A 86 -3.42 8.39 -10.80
C TYR A 86 -4.65 7.65 -11.36
N GLU A 87 -5.43 8.31 -12.20
CA GLU A 87 -6.64 7.77 -12.82
C GLU A 87 -6.33 6.55 -13.68
N ASN A 88 -5.24 6.62 -14.45
CA ASN A 88 -4.81 5.49 -15.27
C ASN A 88 -4.45 4.27 -14.41
N ALA A 89 -3.74 4.49 -13.30
CA ALA A 89 -3.43 3.42 -12.36
C ALA A 89 -4.69 2.82 -11.71
N LEU A 90 -5.68 3.63 -11.36
CA LEU A 90 -6.97 3.15 -10.84
C LEU A 90 -7.68 2.27 -11.87
N GLN A 91 -7.75 2.71 -13.12
CA GLN A 91 -8.38 1.96 -14.19
C GLN A 91 -7.68 0.62 -14.45
N GLU A 92 -6.36 0.63 -14.61
CA GLU A 92 -5.55 -0.56 -14.90
C GLU A 92 -5.57 -1.58 -13.75
N LEU A 93 -5.65 -1.10 -12.50
CA LEU A 93 -5.62 -1.93 -11.29
C LEU A 93 -7.01 -2.20 -10.71
N GLY A 94 -8.07 -1.78 -11.40
CA GLY A 94 -9.45 -2.04 -11.00
C GLY A 94 -9.86 -1.38 -9.70
N GLY A 95 -9.26 -0.23 -9.40
CA GLY A 95 -9.54 0.56 -8.23
C GLY A 95 -10.60 1.63 -8.47
N LYS A 96 -11.33 2.01 -7.41
CA LYS A 96 -12.20 3.17 -7.38
C LYS A 96 -12.01 3.90 -6.06
N VAL A 97 -11.76 5.20 -6.11
CA VAL A 97 -11.75 6.02 -4.89
C VAL A 97 -13.16 6.03 -4.31
N GLU A 98 -13.29 5.61 -3.07
CA GLU A 98 -14.54 5.55 -2.32
C GLU A 98 -14.64 6.67 -1.29
N LEU A 99 -13.49 7.06 -0.73
CA LEU A 99 -13.37 8.16 0.20
C LEU A 99 -12.04 8.88 -0.01
N GLU A 100 -12.10 10.19 0.01
CA GLU A 100 -10.92 11.05 0.14
C GLU A 100 -11.21 12.09 1.21
N ASP A 101 -10.35 12.15 2.22
CA ASP A 101 -10.46 13.07 3.34
C ASP A 101 -9.16 13.88 3.49
N VAL A 102 -9.31 15.18 3.60
CA VAL A 102 -8.20 16.13 3.80
C VAL A 102 -8.42 16.86 5.11
N PHE A 103 -7.47 16.77 6.01
CA PHE A 103 -7.53 17.39 7.32
C PHE A 103 -6.19 17.95 7.74
N THR A 104 -6.22 18.88 8.68
CA THR A 104 -5.01 19.44 9.30
C THR A 104 -4.76 18.74 10.62
N LEU A 105 -3.51 18.40 10.91
CA LEU A 105 -3.14 17.83 12.20
C LEU A 105 -3.37 18.88 13.31
N PRO A 106 -3.89 18.48 14.50
CA PRO A 106 -4.02 19.37 15.64
C PRO A 106 -2.70 20.09 15.95
N GLU A 107 -2.82 21.35 16.33
CA GLU A 107 -1.67 22.21 16.72
C GLU A 107 -0.58 22.36 15.63
N SER A 108 -0.93 22.20 14.35
CA SER A 108 0.00 22.37 13.24
C SER A 108 -0.70 22.83 11.97
N ASP A 109 0.07 23.38 11.02
CA ASP A 109 -0.40 23.73 9.67
C ASP A 109 -0.22 22.56 8.66
N PHE A 110 0.12 21.37 9.17
CA PHE A 110 0.39 20.23 8.30
C PHE A 110 -0.90 19.55 7.85
N ALA A 111 -1.27 19.77 6.60
CA ALA A 111 -2.35 19.02 5.97
C ALA A 111 -1.97 17.54 5.77
N ARG A 112 -2.95 16.68 5.89
CA ARG A 112 -2.89 15.26 5.63
C ARG A 112 -4.06 14.85 4.76
N ARG A 113 -3.84 13.80 3.97
CA ARG A 113 -4.84 13.24 3.08
C ARG A 113 -4.92 11.73 3.28
N ILE A 114 -6.12 11.22 3.47
CA ILE A 114 -6.41 9.79 3.48
C ILE A 114 -7.24 9.49 2.24
N ILE A 115 -6.76 8.55 1.42
CA ILE A 115 -7.45 8.10 0.21
C ILE A 115 -7.77 6.63 0.40
N CYS A 116 -9.07 6.28 0.39
CA CYS A 116 -9.55 4.92 0.44
C CYS A 116 -9.96 4.46 -0.96
N VAL A 117 -9.29 3.44 -1.46
CA VAL A 117 -9.53 2.87 -2.79
C VAL A 117 -10.12 1.48 -2.65
N LYS A 118 -11.33 1.28 -3.15
CA LYS A 118 -11.95 -0.04 -3.24
C LYS A 118 -11.47 -0.80 -4.46
N LYS A 119 -11.18 -2.07 -4.29
CA LYS A 119 -10.85 -2.98 -5.38
C LYS A 119 -12.09 -3.67 -5.93
N ASN A 120 -12.44 -3.42 -7.18
CA ASN A 120 -13.71 -3.88 -7.75
C ASN A 120 -13.63 -5.28 -8.37
N HIS A 121 -12.45 -5.72 -8.82
CA HIS A 121 -12.28 -7.02 -9.47
C HIS A 121 -10.91 -7.65 -9.18
N PHE A 122 -10.73 -8.90 -9.57
CA PHE A 122 -9.45 -9.58 -9.48
C PHE A 122 -8.40 -8.92 -10.37
N LEU A 123 -7.18 -8.84 -9.86
CA LEU A 123 -6.09 -8.17 -10.57
C LEU A 123 -5.47 -9.13 -11.60
N SER A 124 -5.23 -8.62 -12.81
CA SER A 124 -4.47 -9.33 -13.84
C SER A 124 -3.11 -9.78 -13.29
N THR A 125 -2.66 -10.98 -13.67
CA THR A 125 -1.33 -11.51 -13.33
C THR A 125 -0.17 -10.68 -13.88
N ARG A 126 -0.45 -9.76 -14.81
CA ARG A 126 0.49 -8.74 -15.29
C ARG A 126 0.99 -7.85 -14.15
N TYR A 127 0.15 -7.59 -13.13
CA TYR A 127 0.45 -6.74 -12.00
C TYR A 127 0.68 -7.51 -10.70
N PRO A 128 1.57 -7.02 -9.81
CA PRO A 128 2.48 -5.90 -10.04
C PRO A 128 3.51 -6.26 -11.10
N ARG A 129 4.03 -5.26 -11.81
CA ARG A 129 5.16 -5.45 -12.74
C ARG A 129 6.43 -5.82 -11.95
N LYS A 130 7.46 -6.28 -12.63
CA LYS A 130 8.75 -6.68 -12.00
C LYS A 130 9.31 -5.55 -11.14
N ALA A 131 10.05 -5.92 -10.09
CA ALA A 131 10.66 -5.00 -9.15
C ALA A 131 11.42 -3.87 -9.86
N GLY A 132 11.13 -2.63 -9.45
CA GLY A 132 11.70 -1.40 -9.99
C GLY A 132 11.00 -0.85 -11.24
N ILE A 133 10.18 -1.62 -11.96
CA ILE A 133 9.44 -1.12 -13.15
C ILE A 133 8.40 -0.08 -12.75
N PRO A 134 7.56 -0.28 -11.70
CA PRO A 134 6.59 0.74 -11.30
C PRO A 134 7.20 2.12 -11.04
N ARG A 135 8.42 2.15 -10.49
CA ARG A 135 9.13 3.40 -10.20
C ARG A 135 9.74 4.06 -11.45
N LYS A 136 10.22 3.25 -12.41
CA LYS A 136 10.84 3.75 -13.64
C LYS A 136 9.83 4.24 -14.67
N SER A 137 8.67 3.62 -14.70
CA SER A 137 7.57 3.92 -15.63
C SER A 137 6.24 3.75 -14.90
N PRO A 138 5.81 4.74 -14.10
CA PRO A 138 4.52 4.70 -13.41
C PRO A 138 3.34 4.52 -14.37
N LEU A 139 2.22 3.98 -13.86
CA LEU A 139 0.97 3.83 -14.61
C LEU A 139 0.27 5.17 -14.81
#